data_efd192e66296afbca81c8806a84487a0
#
_entry.id   efd192e66296afbca81c8806a84487a0
#
_cell.length_a   1.000
_cell.length_b   1.000
_cell.length_c   1.000
_cell.angle_alpha   90.00
_cell.angle_beta   90.00
_cell.angle_gamma   90.00
#
_symmetry.space_group_name_H-M   'P 1'
#
loop_
_entity.id
_entity.type
_entity.pdbx_description
1 polymer ?
#
loop_
_entity_poly.entity_id
_entity_poly.type
_entity_poly.pdbx_seq_one_letter_code
_entity_poly.pdbx_strand_id
1 'polypeptide(L)'
;MNFQITEYCHHILEEYIEEGDICIDATAGNGGDTEFLCQKVGETGNVYAFDVQEMAIAHTRERLEKANLSTRAKLIQDGHEKMQTYVKEEVKAITFNFGYLPGGDHEIATHPSTSIAAIESALNLLKKGGIINLCIYSGGDTGYEEKEAILNYLKTLDSKKWLVIVNAYYNRKNDPPLPVFIYRLK
;
A
#
# COMPACT_ATOMS: atom_id res chain seq x y z
N MET A 1 -20.37 4.81 -7.89
CA MET A 1 -18.91 4.60 -7.66
C MET A 1 -18.25 5.97 -7.63
N ASN A 2 -17.58 6.30 -6.56
CA ASN A 2 -16.73 7.50 -6.50
C ASN A 2 -15.36 7.12 -7.11
N PHE A 3 -14.85 7.94 -8.03
CA PHE A 3 -13.56 7.72 -8.69
C PHE A 3 -12.44 8.59 -8.10
N GLN A 4 -12.52 8.95 -6.81
CA GLN A 4 -11.33 9.37 -6.08
C GLN A 4 -10.39 8.17 -6.01
N ILE A 5 -9.07 8.42 -6.08
CA ILE A 5 -8.10 7.34 -6.27
C ILE A 5 -8.16 6.29 -5.17
N THR A 6 -8.24 6.71 -3.91
CA THR A 6 -8.32 5.79 -2.76
C THR A 6 -9.55 4.91 -2.83
N GLU A 7 -10.74 5.50 -3.08
CA GLU A 7 -11.98 4.73 -3.18
C GLU A 7 -11.99 3.77 -4.37
N TYR A 8 -11.39 4.17 -5.50
CA TYR A 8 -11.22 3.28 -6.64
C TYR A 8 -10.33 2.08 -6.29
N CYS A 9 -9.20 2.32 -5.60
CA CYS A 9 -8.31 1.25 -5.15
C CYS A 9 -8.99 0.33 -4.13
N HIS A 10 -9.70 0.88 -3.15
CA HIS A 10 -10.46 0.12 -2.17
C HIS A 10 -11.50 -0.79 -2.83
N HIS A 11 -12.23 -0.27 -3.84
CA HIS A 11 -13.22 -1.06 -4.58
C HIS A 11 -12.61 -2.28 -5.30
N ILE A 12 -11.39 -2.13 -5.86
CA ILE A 12 -10.69 -3.26 -6.44
C ILE A 12 -10.21 -4.24 -5.37
N LEU A 13 -9.63 -3.72 -4.28
CA LEU A 13 -9.08 -4.55 -3.19
C LEU A 13 -10.15 -5.39 -2.48
N GLU A 14 -11.36 -4.84 -2.28
CA GLU A 14 -12.44 -5.54 -1.58
C GLU A 14 -12.92 -6.81 -2.28
N GLU A 15 -12.73 -6.93 -3.60
CA GLU A 15 -13.04 -8.14 -4.37
C GLU A 15 -12.06 -9.30 -4.08
N TYR A 16 -10.90 -8.99 -3.44
CA TYR A 16 -9.83 -9.95 -3.17
C TYR A 16 -9.71 -10.32 -1.70
N ILE A 17 -10.08 -9.41 -0.79
CA ILE A 17 -9.86 -9.58 0.66
C ILE A 17 -11.09 -10.26 1.28
N GLU A 18 -10.84 -11.34 2.02
CA GLU A 18 -11.86 -12.08 2.76
C GLU A 18 -11.61 -11.98 4.28
N GLU A 19 -12.63 -12.24 5.07
CA GLU A 19 -12.49 -12.33 6.53
C GLU A 19 -11.46 -13.40 6.92
N GLY A 20 -10.57 -13.06 7.84
CA GLY A 20 -9.46 -13.92 8.27
C GLY A 20 -8.16 -13.73 7.49
N ASP A 21 -8.17 -12.95 6.41
CA ASP A 21 -6.96 -12.66 5.67
C ASP A 21 -5.96 -11.79 6.47
N ILE A 22 -4.69 -11.91 6.11
CA ILE A 22 -3.63 -11.03 6.58
C ILE A 22 -3.30 -10.04 5.48
N CYS A 23 -3.29 -8.75 5.82
CA CYS A 23 -2.98 -7.65 4.90
C CYS A 23 -1.86 -6.76 5.43
N ILE A 24 -1.27 -5.97 4.54
CA ILE A 24 -0.26 -4.97 4.90
C ILE A 24 -0.68 -3.61 4.33
N ASP A 25 -0.65 -2.58 5.19
CA ASP A 25 -0.58 -1.19 4.78
C ASP A 25 0.87 -0.74 4.94
N ALA A 26 1.58 -0.60 3.83
CA ALA A 26 3.01 -0.29 3.84
C ALA A 26 3.32 1.20 4.03
N THR A 27 2.29 2.04 4.05
CA THR A 27 2.38 3.51 4.17
C THR A 27 1.18 4.04 4.94
N ALA A 28 1.14 3.75 6.26
CA ALA A 28 -0.05 3.96 7.09
C ALA A 28 -0.59 5.39 7.08
N GLY A 29 0.31 6.39 7.12
CA GLY A 29 -0.06 7.79 7.04
C GLY A 29 -1.11 8.20 8.06
N ASN A 30 -2.24 8.69 7.58
CA ASN A 30 -3.40 9.05 8.42
C ASN A 30 -4.36 7.86 8.69
N GLY A 31 -3.97 6.63 8.36
CA GLY A 31 -4.67 5.41 8.70
C GLY A 31 -5.89 5.06 7.84
N GLY A 32 -6.08 5.72 6.70
CA GLY A 32 -7.25 5.47 5.85
C GLY A 32 -7.27 4.07 5.26
N ASP A 33 -6.17 3.64 4.66
CA ASP A 33 -6.04 2.29 4.10
C ASP A 33 -5.97 1.24 5.21
N THR A 34 -5.30 1.54 6.32
CA THR A 34 -5.27 0.64 7.49
C THR A 34 -6.68 0.38 8.02
N GLU A 35 -7.51 1.41 8.19
CA GLU A 35 -8.90 1.27 8.63
C GLU A 35 -9.73 0.41 7.66
N PHE A 36 -9.64 0.71 6.36
CA PHE A 36 -10.30 -0.06 5.31
C PHE A 36 -9.92 -1.54 5.36
N LEU A 37 -8.62 -1.84 5.41
CA LEU A 37 -8.12 -3.21 5.50
C LEU A 37 -8.62 -3.92 6.76
N CYS A 38 -8.58 -3.25 7.93
CA CYS A 38 -9.09 -3.80 9.19
C CYS A 38 -10.60 -4.12 9.15
N GLN A 39 -11.38 -3.32 8.41
CA GLN A 39 -12.81 -3.61 8.20
C GLN A 39 -13.00 -4.86 7.35
N LYS A 40 -12.18 -5.05 6.31
CA LYS A 40 -12.29 -6.17 5.37
C LYS A 40 -11.80 -7.50 5.92
N VAL A 41 -10.69 -7.50 6.66
CA VAL A 41 -10.15 -8.75 7.25
C VAL A 41 -10.98 -9.28 8.43
N GLY A 42 -11.90 -8.49 8.97
CA GLY A 42 -12.80 -8.91 10.04
C GLY A 42 -12.09 -9.16 11.38
N GLU A 43 -12.76 -9.91 12.27
CA GLU A 43 -12.25 -10.16 13.64
C GLU A 43 -11.13 -11.20 13.70
N THR A 44 -11.09 -12.09 12.73
CA THR A 44 -10.13 -13.20 12.66
C THR A 44 -8.89 -12.88 11.82
N GLY A 45 -8.94 -11.78 11.04
CA GLY A 45 -7.81 -11.33 10.23
C GLY A 45 -6.89 -10.36 10.97
N ASN A 46 -5.83 -9.92 10.29
CA ASN A 46 -4.87 -8.99 10.86
C ASN A 46 -4.27 -8.08 9.80
N VAL A 47 -3.95 -6.84 10.19
CA VAL A 47 -3.30 -5.84 9.33
C VAL A 47 -1.98 -5.40 9.96
N TYR A 48 -0.88 -5.48 9.21
CA TYR A 48 0.38 -4.86 9.60
C TYR A 48 0.48 -3.49 8.92
N ALA A 49 0.60 -2.44 9.70
CA ALA A 49 0.65 -1.06 9.18
C ALA A 49 2.00 -0.42 9.50
N PHE A 50 2.69 0.03 8.46
CA PHE A 50 4.05 0.58 8.56
C PHE A 50 4.06 2.08 8.25
N ASP A 51 4.81 2.81 9.03
CA ASP A 51 5.22 4.18 8.70
C ASP A 51 6.50 4.53 9.47
N VAL A 52 7.35 5.36 8.90
CA VAL A 52 8.58 5.83 9.56
C VAL A 52 8.30 7.00 10.51
N GLN A 53 7.20 7.72 10.29
CA GLN A 53 6.84 8.90 11.07
C GLN A 53 6.01 8.51 12.30
N GLU A 54 6.48 8.91 13.49
CA GLU A 54 5.76 8.69 14.74
C GLU A 54 4.34 9.31 14.70
N MET A 55 4.22 10.49 14.08
CA MET A 55 2.94 11.19 13.92
C MET A 55 1.94 10.36 13.09
N ALA A 56 2.38 9.72 12.02
CA ALA A 56 1.54 8.85 11.19
C ALA A 56 1.02 7.65 12.00
N ILE A 57 1.90 7.01 12.77
CA ILE A 57 1.53 5.91 13.66
C ILE A 57 0.53 6.36 14.74
N ALA A 58 0.71 7.57 15.29
CA ALA A 58 -0.21 8.13 16.28
C ALA A 58 -1.60 8.42 15.67
N HIS A 59 -1.65 9.04 14.49
CA HIS A 59 -2.91 9.32 13.78
C HIS A 59 -3.65 8.01 13.39
N THR A 60 -2.91 7.03 12.88
CA THR A 60 -3.49 5.72 12.56
C THR A 60 -4.06 5.04 13.80
N ARG A 61 -3.34 5.08 14.93
CA ARG A 61 -3.83 4.54 16.20
C ARG A 61 -5.14 5.19 16.64
N GLU A 62 -5.18 6.53 16.70
CA GLU A 62 -6.36 7.30 17.09
C GLU A 62 -7.57 6.96 16.18
N ARG A 63 -7.34 6.83 14.88
CA ARG A 63 -8.36 6.48 13.90
C ARG A 63 -8.94 5.09 14.17
N LEU A 64 -8.08 4.09 14.39
CA LEU A 64 -8.50 2.72 14.68
C LEU A 64 -9.22 2.60 16.03
N GLU A 65 -8.81 3.36 17.05
CA GLU A 65 -9.50 3.43 18.35
C GLU A 65 -10.93 3.97 18.19
N LYS A 66 -11.10 5.07 17.45
CA LYS A 66 -12.42 5.66 17.16
C LYS A 66 -13.34 4.69 16.38
N ALA A 67 -12.76 3.86 15.53
CA ALA A 67 -13.48 2.87 14.74
C ALA A 67 -13.67 1.51 15.45
N ASN A 68 -13.13 1.34 16.68
CA ASN A 68 -13.09 0.07 17.42
C ASN A 68 -12.38 -1.08 16.65
N LEU A 69 -11.31 -0.75 15.94
CA LEU A 69 -10.55 -1.69 15.10
C LEU A 69 -9.13 -1.95 15.60
N SER A 70 -8.71 -1.38 16.73
CA SER A 70 -7.33 -1.44 17.25
C SER A 70 -6.79 -2.85 17.42
N THR A 71 -7.66 -3.82 17.70
CA THR A 71 -7.26 -5.23 17.89
C THR A 71 -6.91 -5.95 16.60
N ARG A 72 -7.29 -5.38 15.44
CA ARG A 72 -7.09 -5.97 14.11
C ARG A 72 -5.80 -5.49 13.43
N ALA A 73 -5.08 -4.54 14.04
CA ALA A 73 -3.87 -3.97 13.44
C ALA A 73 -2.66 -4.03 14.37
N LYS A 74 -1.50 -4.26 13.78
CA LYS A 74 -0.19 -4.09 14.38
C LYS A 74 0.49 -2.90 13.73
N LEU A 75 0.63 -1.80 14.49
CA LEU A 75 1.28 -0.57 14.02
C LEU A 75 2.79 -0.66 14.26
N ILE A 76 3.57 -0.44 13.22
CA ILE A 76 5.02 -0.62 13.20
C ILE A 76 5.66 0.67 12.72
N GLN A 77 6.42 1.33 13.61
CA GLN A 77 7.20 2.51 13.26
C GLN A 77 8.56 2.06 12.69
N ASP A 78 8.57 1.72 11.41
CA ASP A 78 9.79 1.36 10.67
C ASP A 78 9.54 1.50 9.17
N GLY A 79 10.63 1.42 8.37
CA GLY A 79 10.55 1.47 6.91
C GLY A 79 9.85 0.23 6.33
N HIS A 80 9.02 0.47 5.34
CA HIS A 80 8.26 -0.58 4.66
C HIS A 80 9.15 -1.61 3.92
N GLU A 81 10.37 -1.26 3.57
CA GLU A 81 11.34 -2.19 2.97
C GLU A 81 11.73 -3.33 3.92
N LYS A 82 11.50 -3.14 5.24
CA LYS A 82 11.81 -4.13 6.29
C LYS A 82 10.61 -5.02 6.64
N MET A 83 9.49 -4.96 5.90
CA MET A 83 8.27 -5.69 6.26
C MET A 83 8.49 -7.18 6.48
N GLN A 84 9.40 -7.85 5.76
CA GLN A 84 9.75 -9.25 5.98
C GLN A 84 10.41 -9.55 7.33
N THR A 85 10.90 -8.53 8.04
CA THR A 85 11.41 -8.70 9.41
C THR A 85 10.28 -8.95 10.40
N TYR A 86 9.13 -8.31 10.16
CA TYR A 86 7.97 -8.30 11.06
C TYR A 86 6.89 -9.30 10.67
N VAL A 87 6.69 -9.51 9.37
CA VAL A 87 5.65 -10.38 8.81
C VAL A 87 6.29 -11.67 8.33
N LYS A 88 5.82 -12.81 8.86
CA LYS A 88 6.34 -14.15 8.53
C LYS A 88 5.30 -14.99 7.79
N GLU A 89 4.06 -14.58 7.85
CA GLU A 89 2.94 -15.22 7.19
C GLU A 89 2.83 -14.75 5.74
N GLU A 90 2.22 -15.55 4.88
CA GLU A 90 1.79 -15.11 3.56
C GLU A 90 0.61 -14.13 3.68
N VAL A 91 0.63 -13.05 2.91
CA VAL A 91 -0.40 -12.01 2.96
C VAL A 91 -1.27 -12.00 1.71
N LYS A 92 -2.51 -11.57 1.85
CA LYS A 92 -3.50 -11.51 0.78
C LYS A 92 -3.44 -10.23 -0.02
N ALA A 93 -3.33 -9.10 0.65
CA ALA A 93 -3.27 -7.79 0.01
C ALA A 93 -2.24 -6.88 0.68
N ILE A 94 -1.59 -6.05 -0.13
CA ILE A 94 -0.61 -5.07 0.32
C ILE A 94 -0.90 -3.74 -0.37
N THR A 95 -0.97 -2.64 0.39
CA THR A 95 -1.18 -1.28 -0.14
C THR A 95 0.05 -0.42 0.06
N PHE A 96 0.32 0.43 -0.93
CA PHE A 96 1.35 1.45 -0.89
C PHE A 96 0.81 2.78 -1.42
N ASN A 97 1.14 3.86 -0.75
CA ASN A 97 1.01 5.22 -1.26
C ASN A 97 2.40 5.83 -1.31
N PHE A 98 3.03 5.81 -2.50
CA PHE A 98 4.36 6.37 -2.70
C PHE A 98 4.26 7.88 -2.87
N GLY A 99 5.00 8.62 -2.04
CA GLY A 99 5.00 10.06 -1.98
C GLY A 99 5.29 10.56 -0.56
N TYR A 100 4.70 11.68 -0.19
CA TYR A 100 4.82 12.26 1.15
C TYR A 100 3.49 12.22 1.91
N LEU A 101 3.57 12.23 3.24
CA LEU A 101 2.38 12.29 4.10
C LEU A 101 1.71 13.68 3.99
N PRO A 102 0.43 13.77 3.57
CA PRO A 102 -0.28 15.05 3.58
C PRO A 102 -0.33 15.67 4.99
N GLY A 103 0.23 16.88 5.13
CA GLY A 103 0.36 17.58 6.40
C GLY A 103 1.56 17.16 7.26
N GLY A 104 2.38 16.23 6.80
CA GLY A 104 3.63 15.83 7.42
C GLY A 104 4.83 16.62 6.91
N ASP A 105 6.02 16.17 7.30
CA ASP A 105 7.28 16.74 6.82
C ASP A 105 7.54 16.28 5.37
N HIS A 106 7.58 17.24 4.47
CA HIS A 106 7.81 17.00 3.04
C HIS A 106 9.24 16.51 2.72
N GLU A 107 10.19 16.68 3.66
CA GLU A 107 11.53 16.10 3.53
C GLU A 107 11.53 14.57 3.75
N ILE A 108 10.49 14.05 4.41
CA ILE A 108 10.30 12.62 4.61
C ILE A 108 9.33 12.09 3.55
N ALA A 109 9.89 11.72 2.41
CA ALA A 109 9.18 11.09 1.30
C ALA A 109 9.78 9.72 0.99
N THR A 110 9.03 8.90 0.25
CA THR A 110 9.57 7.65 -0.28
C THR A 110 10.64 7.93 -1.34
N HIS A 111 11.57 7.00 -1.51
CA HIS A 111 12.66 7.10 -2.47
C HIS A 111 12.70 5.87 -3.39
N PRO A 112 13.17 6.00 -4.65
CA PRO A 112 13.16 4.89 -5.60
C PRO A 112 13.78 3.59 -5.06
N SER A 113 14.90 3.68 -4.33
CA SER A 113 15.59 2.50 -3.80
C SER A 113 14.81 1.79 -2.70
N THR A 114 14.24 2.54 -1.74
CA THR A 114 13.44 1.97 -0.65
C THR A 114 12.11 1.45 -1.16
N SER A 115 11.50 2.13 -2.13
CA SER A 115 10.22 1.73 -2.73
C SER A 115 10.36 0.43 -3.53
N ILE A 116 11.42 0.29 -4.34
CA ILE A 116 11.68 -0.97 -5.06
C ILE A 116 11.98 -2.10 -4.07
N ALA A 117 12.81 -1.90 -3.05
CA ALA A 117 13.09 -2.90 -2.03
C ALA A 117 11.81 -3.32 -1.25
N ALA A 118 10.91 -2.38 -1.01
CA ALA A 118 9.62 -2.67 -0.38
C ALA A 118 8.69 -3.47 -1.30
N ILE A 119 8.65 -3.15 -2.60
CA ILE A 119 7.90 -3.93 -3.59
C ILE A 119 8.45 -5.35 -3.67
N GLU A 120 9.78 -5.55 -3.69
CA GLU A 120 10.40 -6.88 -3.66
C GLU A 120 10.02 -7.67 -2.40
N SER A 121 10.05 -7.02 -1.24
CA SER A 121 9.61 -7.60 0.01
C SER A 121 8.13 -8.02 -0.05
N ALA A 122 7.28 -7.17 -0.62
CA ALA A 122 5.85 -7.43 -0.81
C ALA A 122 5.59 -8.61 -1.76
N LEU A 123 6.31 -8.69 -2.88
CA LEU A 123 6.20 -9.81 -3.82
C LEU A 123 6.56 -11.15 -3.17
N ASN A 124 7.52 -11.16 -2.25
CA ASN A 124 7.90 -12.37 -1.53
C ASN A 124 6.85 -12.80 -0.49
N LEU A 125 6.15 -11.87 0.14
CA LEU A 125 5.12 -12.13 1.15
C LEU A 125 3.75 -12.44 0.57
N LEU A 126 3.45 -11.97 -0.65
CA LEU A 126 2.12 -12.10 -1.24
C LEU A 126 1.79 -13.56 -1.53
N LYS A 127 0.65 -14.08 -1.04
CA LYS A 127 0.18 -15.43 -1.37
C LYS A 127 -0.34 -15.53 -2.82
N LYS A 128 -0.39 -16.72 -3.38
CA LYS A 128 -1.00 -16.97 -4.70
C LYS A 128 -2.46 -16.49 -4.74
N GLY A 129 -2.83 -15.78 -5.79
CA GLY A 129 -4.13 -15.12 -5.90
C GLY A 129 -4.28 -13.89 -5.01
N GLY A 130 -3.17 -13.38 -4.48
CA GLY A 130 -3.11 -12.11 -3.76
C GLY A 130 -2.89 -10.91 -4.69
N ILE A 131 -3.00 -9.71 -4.13
CA ILE A 131 -2.94 -8.44 -4.84
C ILE A 131 -2.06 -7.42 -4.11
N ILE A 132 -1.24 -6.68 -4.85
CA ILE A 132 -0.57 -5.47 -4.37
C ILE A 132 -1.15 -4.27 -5.09
N ASN A 133 -1.54 -3.25 -4.35
CA ASN A 133 -1.93 -1.95 -4.88
C ASN A 133 -0.84 -0.92 -4.61
N LEU A 134 -0.42 -0.22 -5.65
CA LEU A 134 0.48 0.92 -5.57
C LEU A 134 -0.28 2.16 -6.04
N CYS A 135 -0.38 3.18 -5.18
CA CYS A 135 -0.76 4.53 -5.58
C CYS A 135 0.52 5.35 -5.74
N ILE A 136 0.90 5.67 -6.97
CA ILE A 136 2.16 6.37 -7.24
C ILE A 136 1.84 7.84 -7.48
N TYR A 137 2.28 8.70 -6.57
CA TYR A 137 2.14 10.14 -6.65
C TYR A 137 3.34 10.72 -7.40
N SER A 138 3.10 11.63 -8.34
CA SER A 138 4.14 12.27 -9.15
C SER A 138 4.37 13.75 -8.78
N GLY A 139 3.97 14.17 -7.58
CA GLY A 139 4.17 15.53 -7.09
C GLY A 139 5.53 15.74 -6.41
N GLY A 140 6.02 16.99 -6.42
CA GLY A 140 7.31 17.35 -5.83
C GLY A 140 8.51 17.02 -6.74
N ASP A 141 9.73 17.37 -6.26
CA ASP A 141 10.97 17.30 -7.06
C ASP A 141 11.43 15.85 -7.35
N THR A 142 11.08 14.89 -6.50
CA THR A 142 11.54 13.48 -6.60
C THR A 142 10.47 12.51 -7.07
N GLY A 143 9.18 12.90 -7.06
CA GLY A 143 8.06 12.00 -7.36
C GLY A 143 8.05 11.45 -8.79
N TYR A 144 8.56 12.24 -9.77
CA TYR A 144 8.66 11.78 -11.15
C TYR A 144 9.75 10.71 -11.33
N GLU A 145 10.91 10.89 -10.69
CA GLU A 145 12.00 9.91 -10.74
C GLU A 145 11.60 8.59 -10.06
N GLU A 146 10.92 8.66 -8.93
CA GLU A 146 10.41 7.50 -8.22
C GLU A 146 9.39 6.73 -9.06
N LYS A 147 8.39 7.44 -9.63
CA LYS A 147 7.39 6.85 -10.54
C LYS A 147 8.03 6.12 -11.71
N GLU A 148 9.00 6.77 -12.38
CA GLU A 148 9.68 6.16 -13.53
C GLU A 148 10.49 4.93 -13.11
N ALA A 149 11.22 5.00 -12.01
CA ALA A 149 11.98 3.88 -11.47
C ALA A 149 11.08 2.68 -11.13
N ILE A 150 9.95 2.93 -10.42
CA ILE A 150 8.97 1.89 -10.08
C ILE A 150 8.41 1.26 -11.36
N LEU A 151 7.91 2.07 -12.32
CA LEU A 151 7.33 1.54 -13.55
C LEU A 151 8.33 0.74 -14.39
N ASN A 152 9.59 1.15 -14.43
CA ASN A 152 10.65 0.41 -15.12
C ASN A 152 10.96 -0.91 -14.41
N TYR A 153 11.00 -0.92 -13.06
CA TYR A 153 11.16 -2.16 -12.29
C TYR A 153 10.01 -3.13 -12.56
N LEU A 154 8.75 -2.67 -12.52
CA LEU A 154 7.57 -3.51 -12.74
C LEU A 154 7.56 -4.19 -14.11
N LYS A 155 8.13 -3.58 -15.15
CA LYS A 155 8.30 -4.19 -16.49
C LYS A 155 9.23 -5.40 -16.48
N THR A 156 10.11 -5.54 -15.50
CA THR A 156 11.06 -6.66 -15.38
C THR A 156 10.45 -7.90 -14.73
N LEU A 157 9.26 -7.79 -14.13
CA LEU A 157 8.62 -8.89 -13.44
C LEU A 157 8.23 -10.02 -14.41
N ASP A 158 8.48 -11.27 -14.00
CA ASP A 158 8.12 -12.45 -14.79
C ASP A 158 6.60 -12.55 -15.00
N SER A 159 6.15 -12.31 -16.22
CA SER A 159 4.73 -12.32 -16.61
C SER A 159 4.03 -13.68 -16.43
N LYS A 160 4.76 -14.77 -16.20
CA LYS A 160 4.19 -16.06 -15.83
C LYS A 160 3.77 -16.14 -14.37
N LYS A 161 4.36 -15.28 -13.53
CA LYS A 161 4.09 -15.22 -12.07
C LYS A 161 3.26 -14.02 -11.69
N TRP A 162 3.42 -12.91 -12.39
CA TRP A 162 2.89 -11.61 -12.03
C TRP A 162 2.14 -10.97 -13.20
N LEU A 163 0.92 -10.54 -12.95
CA LEU A 163 0.21 -9.64 -13.86
C LEU A 163 0.25 -8.24 -13.29
N VAL A 164 0.78 -7.29 -14.04
CA VAL A 164 0.81 -5.88 -13.67
C VAL A 164 -0.19 -5.11 -14.52
N ILE A 165 -1.11 -4.41 -13.88
CA ILE A 165 -2.10 -3.55 -14.54
C ILE A 165 -1.88 -2.12 -14.06
N VAL A 166 -1.63 -1.21 -15.01
CA VAL A 166 -1.47 0.22 -14.75
C VAL A 166 -2.74 0.93 -15.19
N ASN A 167 -3.40 1.65 -14.25
CA ASN A 167 -4.61 2.40 -14.54
C ASN A 167 -4.30 3.90 -14.61
N ALA A 168 -4.79 4.58 -15.65
CA ALA A 168 -4.59 6.01 -15.81
C ALA A 168 -5.93 6.73 -15.96
N TYR A 169 -6.08 7.84 -15.25
CA TYR A 169 -7.19 8.77 -15.47
C TYR A 169 -6.92 9.62 -16.72
N TYR A 170 -7.21 9.05 -17.89
CA TYR A 170 -6.74 9.54 -19.18
C TYR A 170 -7.12 10.99 -19.50
N ASN A 171 -8.25 11.47 -19.02
CA ASN A 171 -8.78 12.81 -19.28
C ASN A 171 -8.66 13.78 -18.10
N ARG A 172 -8.01 13.38 -16.99
CA ARG A 172 -7.75 14.27 -15.86
C ARG A 172 -6.47 15.05 -16.08
N LYS A 173 -6.51 16.35 -15.74
CA LYS A 173 -5.35 17.25 -15.75
C LYS A 173 -4.57 17.12 -14.42
N ASN A 174 -3.34 17.67 -14.40
CA ASN A 174 -2.48 17.77 -13.20
C ASN A 174 -1.95 16.44 -12.67
N ASP A 175 -1.57 15.52 -13.56
CA ASP A 175 -0.89 14.26 -13.23
C ASP A 175 -1.45 13.58 -11.97
N PRO A 176 -2.71 13.11 -11.99
CA PRO A 176 -3.29 12.45 -10.85
C PRO A 176 -2.46 11.22 -10.47
N PRO A 177 -2.49 10.79 -9.19
CA PRO A 177 -1.80 9.59 -8.79
C PRO A 177 -2.15 8.40 -9.70
N LEU A 178 -1.16 7.54 -9.95
CA LEU A 178 -1.27 6.40 -10.84
C LEU A 178 -1.58 5.13 -10.03
N PRO A 179 -2.80 4.56 -10.09
CA PRO A 179 -3.08 3.26 -9.48
C PRO A 179 -2.44 2.13 -10.30
N VAL A 180 -1.65 1.31 -9.64
CA VAL A 180 -1.07 0.10 -10.21
C VAL A 180 -1.46 -1.10 -9.37
N PHE A 181 -1.87 -2.18 -10.01
CA PHE A 181 -2.19 -3.44 -9.35
C PHE A 181 -1.28 -4.55 -9.86
N ILE A 182 -0.70 -5.29 -8.91
CA ILE A 182 0.14 -6.45 -9.19
C ILE A 182 -0.57 -7.67 -8.63
N TYR A 183 -0.87 -8.62 -9.48
CA TYR A 183 -1.55 -9.87 -9.11
C TYR A 183 -0.56 -11.03 -9.12
N ARG A 184 -0.50 -11.81 -8.03
CA ARG A 184 0.22 -13.06 -8.03
C ARG A 184 -0.61 -14.15 -8.69
N LEU A 185 -0.20 -14.56 -9.89
CA LEU A 185 -0.86 -15.61 -10.66
C LEU A 185 -0.74 -16.98 -9.96
N LYS A 186 -1.61 -17.89 -10.31
CA LYS A 186 -1.69 -19.24 -9.71
C LYS A 186 -0.48 -20.11 -10.00
#